data_9a265d5316ccf0dff953b2ac5d86062e
#
_entry.id   9a265d5316ccf0dff953b2ac5d86062e
#
_cell.length_a   1.000
_cell.length_b   1.000
_cell.length_c   1.000
_cell.angle_alpha   90.00
_cell.angle_beta   90.00
_cell.angle_gamma   90.00
#
_symmetry.space_group_name_H-M   'P 1'
#
loop_
_entity.id
_entity.type
_entity.pdbx_description
1 polymer ?
#
loop_
_entity_poly.entity_id
_entity_poly.type
_entity_poly.pdbx_seq_one_letter_code
_entity_poly.pdbx_strand_id
1 'polypeptide(L)'
;MIVEFQNKKIDLDRVVRLYPAALIAVPNETPAEVSLEWAESKKDKITVDGYILVFDYVQDRSDRIVLEFATREEMDEVAQEIAQYF
;
A
#
# COMPACT_ATOMS: atom_id res chain seq x y z
N MET A 1 14.74 12.91 -3.68
CA MET A 1 14.29 13.14 -2.31
C MET A 1 14.00 11.79 -1.65
N ILE A 2 14.58 11.52 -0.51
CA ILE A 2 14.38 10.27 0.21
C ILE A 2 13.55 10.56 1.45
N VAL A 3 12.47 9.79 1.62
CA VAL A 3 11.62 9.84 2.81
C VAL A 3 11.72 8.51 3.55
N GLU A 4 11.42 8.51 4.83
CA GLU A 4 11.45 7.30 5.64
C GLU A 4 10.12 7.10 6.36
N PHE A 5 9.53 5.91 6.17
CA PHE A 5 8.33 5.46 6.86
C PHE A 5 8.51 4.01 7.27
N GLN A 6 8.11 3.66 8.47
CA GLN A 6 8.17 2.28 8.96
C GLN A 6 9.56 1.66 8.84
N ASN A 7 10.60 2.47 9.09
CA ASN A 7 12.02 2.08 8.96
C ASN A 7 12.44 1.74 7.52
N LYS A 8 11.66 2.12 6.53
CA LYS A 8 11.97 1.92 5.12
C LYS A 8 12.26 3.26 4.47
N LYS A 9 13.37 3.31 3.74
CA LYS A 9 13.77 4.51 2.98
C LYS A 9 13.23 4.41 1.57
N ILE A 10 12.51 5.45 1.14
CA ILE A 10 11.87 5.49 -0.16
C ILE A 10 12.44 6.66 -0.94
N ASP A 11 13.05 6.37 -2.08
CA ASP A 11 13.56 7.40 -2.99
C ASP A 11 12.45 7.80 -3.95
N LEU A 12 11.80 8.92 -3.65
CA LEU A 12 10.64 9.39 -4.42
C LEU A 12 10.98 9.72 -5.87
N ASP A 13 12.24 10.06 -6.16
CA ASP A 13 12.66 10.35 -7.53
C ASP A 13 12.67 9.11 -8.42
N ARG A 14 12.74 7.93 -7.82
CA ARG A 14 12.75 6.65 -8.53
C ARG A 14 11.38 6.00 -8.62
N VAL A 15 10.40 6.50 -7.90
CA VAL A 15 9.05 5.91 -7.88
C VAL A 15 8.32 6.28 -9.16
N VAL A 16 7.86 5.27 -9.90
CA VAL A 16 7.06 5.46 -11.11
C VAL A 16 5.58 5.26 -10.87
N ARG A 17 5.24 4.54 -9.82
CA ARG A 17 3.84 4.30 -9.49
C ARG A 17 3.70 4.17 -7.98
N LEU A 18 2.71 4.89 -7.45
CA LEU A 18 2.30 4.79 -6.05
C LEU A 18 0.80 4.48 -6.05
N TYR A 19 0.41 3.42 -5.39
CA TYR A 19 -1.00 3.09 -5.29
C TYR A 19 -1.34 2.44 -3.96
N PRO A 20 -2.58 2.64 -3.48
CA PRO A 20 -3.08 1.95 -2.29
C PRO A 20 -3.74 0.63 -2.66
N ALA A 21 -3.74 -0.30 -1.71
CA ALA A 21 -4.44 -1.57 -1.88
C ALA A 21 -4.91 -2.07 -0.51
N ALA A 22 -5.78 -3.06 -0.53
CA ALA A 22 -6.23 -3.73 0.68
C ALA A 22 -5.70 -5.16 0.71
N LEU A 23 -5.44 -5.66 1.91
CA LEU A 23 -5.09 -7.06 2.13
C LEU A 23 -6.32 -7.76 2.69
N ILE A 24 -6.76 -8.83 2.02
CA ILE A 24 -7.91 -9.60 2.48
C ILE A 24 -7.47 -10.96 3.00
N ALA A 25 -8.18 -11.45 4.01
CA ALA A 25 -7.92 -12.77 4.57
C ALA A 25 -8.37 -13.85 3.59
N VAL A 26 -7.48 -14.81 3.33
CA VAL A 26 -7.79 -15.99 2.51
C VAL A 26 -7.51 -17.20 3.38
N PRO A 27 -8.50 -18.08 3.63
CA PRO A 27 -8.31 -19.25 4.49
C PRO A 27 -7.15 -20.12 4.02
N ASN A 28 -6.23 -20.43 4.95
CA ASN A 28 -5.07 -21.29 4.72
C ASN A 28 -4.05 -20.77 3.71
N GLU A 29 -4.10 -19.47 3.39
CA GLU A 29 -3.17 -18.83 2.46
C GLU A 29 -2.70 -17.50 3.02
N THR A 30 -1.67 -16.92 2.39
CA THR A 30 -1.24 -15.57 2.72
C THR A 30 -2.32 -14.58 2.28
N PRO A 31 -2.43 -13.43 2.96
CA PRO A 31 -3.41 -12.43 2.56
C PRO A 31 -3.24 -12.00 1.10
N ALA A 32 -4.35 -11.84 0.40
CA ALA A 32 -4.34 -11.45 -0.99
C ALA A 32 -4.44 -9.93 -1.12
N GLU A 33 -3.68 -9.35 -2.06
CA GLU A 33 -3.72 -7.93 -2.37
C GLU A 33 -4.83 -7.67 -3.39
N VAL A 34 -5.74 -6.75 -3.07
CA VAL A 34 -6.83 -6.36 -3.96
C VAL A 34 -6.94 -4.83 -3.98
N SER A 35 -7.57 -4.30 -5.02
CA SER A 35 -7.81 -2.86 -5.08
C SER A 35 -8.76 -2.41 -3.98
N LEU A 36 -8.65 -1.14 -3.57
CA LEU A 36 -9.57 -0.59 -2.57
C LEU A 36 -11.02 -0.65 -3.06
N GLU A 37 -11.23 -0.39 -4.34
CA GLU A 37 -12.57 -0.43 -4.92
C GLU A 37 -13.17 -1.82 -4.86
N TRP A 38 -12.38 -2.84 -5.18
CA TRP A 38 -12.85 -4.22 -5.11
C TRP A 38 -13.18 -4.61 -3.67
N ALA A 39 -12.31 -4.26 -2.73
CA ALA A 39 -12.53 -4.55 -1.32
C ALA A 39 -13.79 -3.88 -0.80
N GLU A 40 -14.03 -2.62 -1.19
CA GLU A 40 -15.22 -1.88 -0.78
C GLU A 40 -16.49 -2.53 -1.35
N SER A 41 -16.45 -2.99 -2.60
CA SER A 41 -17.60 -3.62 -3.24
C SER A 41 -17.96 -4.98 -2.63
N LYS A 42 -17.01 -5.62 -1.98
CA LYS A 42 -17.19 -6.97 -1.39
C LYS A 42 -17.11 -6.97 0.13
N LYS A 43 -17.18 -5.81 0.77
CA LYS A 43 -16.95 -5.68 2.22
C LYS A 43 -17.82 -6.58 3.09
N ASP A 44 -18.99 -6.96 2.62
CA ASP A 44 -19.91 -7.83 3.35
C ASP A 44 -19.55 -9.32 3.22
N LYS A 45 -18.63 -9.66 2.32
CA LYS A 45 -18.27 -11.03 1.99
C LYS A 45 -16.81 -11.38 2.29
N ILE A 46 -16.01 -10.40 2.64
CA ILE A 46 -14.59 -10.60 2.89
C ILE A 46 -14.18 -9.98 4.23
N THR A 47 -13.04 -10.45 4.73
CA THR A 47 -12.41 -9.84 5.89
C THR A 47 -11.16 -9.10 5.43
N VAL A 48 -11.10 -7.81 5.72
CA VAL A 48 -9.92 -7.01 5.40
C VAL A 48 -8.94 -7.11 6.56
N ASP A 49 -7.73 -7.62 6.28
CA ASP A 49 -6.68 -7.77 7.28
C ASP A 49 -5.86 -6.49 7.47
N GLY A 50 -5.83 -5.63 6.48
CA GLY A 50 -5.06 -4.40 6.55
C GLY A 50 -5.04 -3.67 5.22
N TYR A 51 -4.22 -2.62 5.17
CA TYR A 51 -4.09 -1.77 3.98
C TYR A 51 -2.61 -1.57 3.70
N ILE A 52 -2.28 -1.35 2.44
CA ILE A 52 -0.91 -1.11 2.01
C ILE A 52 -0.81 0.06 1.05
N LEU A 53 0.35 0.73 1.07
CA LEU A 53 0.78 1.65 0.03
C LEU A 53 1.95 0.99 -0.68
N VAL A 54 1.86 0.90 -2.01
CA VAL A 54 2.87 0.26 -2.83
C VAL A 54 3.60 1.29 -3.66
N PHE A 55 4.94 1.26 -3.58
CA PHE A 55 5.82 2.13 -4.35
C PHE A 55 6.58 1.27 -5.35
N ASP A 56 6.28 1.41 -6.63
CA ASP A 56 6.99 0.69 -7.68
C ASP A 56 8.10 1.57 -8.23
N TYR A 57 9.31 1.03 -8.31
CA TYR A 57 10.48 1.70 -8.87
C TYR A 57 10.63 1.41 -10.37
N VAL A 58 11.40 2.28 -11.04
CA VAL A 58 11.46 2.38 -12.50
C VAL A 58 11.82 1.11 -13.24
N GLN A 59 12.62 0.23 -12.67
CA GLN A 59 13.25 -0.82 -13.48
C GLN A 59 13.03 -2.24 -13.01
N ASP A 60 12.48 -2.44 -11.84
CA ASP A 60 12.36 -3.79 -11.34
C ASP A 60 11.21 -3.91 -10.35
N ARG A 61 10.27 -4.77 -10.65
CA ARG A 61 9.15 -5.04 -9.74
C ARG A 61 9.61 -5.67 -8.44
N SER A 62 10.82 -6.25 -8.40
CA SER A 62 11.38 -6.79 -7.17
C SER A 62 11.83 -5.70 -6.20
N ASP A 63 12.03 -4.48 -6.70
CA ASP A 63 12.44 -3.33 -5.87
C ASP A 63 11.27 -2.54 -5.30
N ARG A 64 10.06 -3.06 -5.41
CA ARG A 64 8.90 -2.37 -4.86
C ARG A 64 8.99 -2.31 -3.34
N ILE A 65 8.53 -1.19 -2.78
CA ILE A 65 8.44 -1.00 -1.34
C ILE A 65 6.97 -0.99 -0.95
N VAL A 66 6.64 -1.71 0.12
CA VAL A 66 5.25 -1.80 0.62
C VAL A 66 5.23 -1.32 2.06
N LEU A 67 4.36 -0.35 2.34
CA LEU A 67 4.06 0.09 3.71
C LEU A 67 2.74 -0.53 4.14
N GLU A 68 2.71 -1.12 5.33
CA GLU A 68 1.53 -1.80 5.84
C GLU A 68 0.86 -0.97 6.94
N PHE A 69 -0.46 -0.94 6.94
CA PHE A 69 -1.28 -0.19 7.90
C PHE A 69 -2.41 -1.06 8.42
N ALA A 70 -2.73 -0.91 9.70
CA ALA A 70 -3.83 -1.64 10.30
C ALA A 70 -5.19 -1.08 9.87
N THR A 71 -5.28 0.23 9.61
CA THR A 71 -6.53 0.88 9.23
C THR A 71 -6.34 1.73 7.98
N ARG A 72 -7.45 1.97 7.28
CA ARG A 72 -7.44 2.84 6.11
C ARG A 72 -7.10 4.29 6.49
N GLU A 73 -7.54 4.72 7.67
CA GLU A 73 -7.25 6.07 8.14
C GLU A 73 -5.75 6.32 8.29
N GLU A 74 -5.03 5.36 8.86
CA GLU A 74 -3.58 5.45 8.97
C GLU A 74 -2.92 5.51 7.60
N MET A 75 -3.38 4.67 6.67
CA MET A 75 -2.87 4.67 5.30
C MET A 75 -3.12 6.01 4.62
N ASP A 76 -4.35 6.55 4.74
CA ASP A 76 -4.70 7.82 4.12
C ASP A 76 -3.87 8.99 4.66
N GLU A 77 -3.58 9.00 5.95
CA GLU A 77 -2.74 10.03 6.56
C GLU A 77 -1.34 10.04 5.94
N VAL A 78 -0.73 8.87 5.80
CA VAL A 78 0.60 8.75 5.21
C VAL A 78 0.56 9.07 3.73
N ALA A 79 -0.48 8.62 3.03
CA ALA A 79 -0.65 8.92 1.60
C ALA A 79 -0.74 10.43 1.35
N GLN A 80 -1.48 11.15 2.19
CA GLN A 80 -1.59 12.61 2.08
C GLN A 80 -0.26 13.29 2.36
N GLU A 81 0.49 12.81 3.35
CA GLU A 81 1.80 13.34 3.67
C GLU A 81 2.77 13.16 2.49
N ILE A 82 2.78 11.98 1.88
CA ILE A 82 3.63 11.69 0.73
C ILE A 82 3.21 12.52 -0.49
N ALA A 83 1.91 12.73 -0.69
CA ALA A 83 1.40 13.48 -1.83
C ALA A 83 1.94 14.92 -1.90
N GLN A 84 2.37 15.47 -0.78
CA GLN A 84 2.95 16.81 -0.75
C GLN A 84 4.27 16.91 -1.52
N TYR A 85 4.93 15.77 -1.77
CA TYR A 85 6.22 15.71 -2.45
C TYR A 85 6.10 15.45 -3.95
N PHE A 86 4.90 15.22 -4.44
CA PHE A 86 4.62 15.00 -5.87
C PHE A 86 3.85 16.19 -6.53
#